data_2934c4bd9006f7e091dac3fab02b0087
#
_entry.id   2934c4bd9006f7e091dac3fab02b0087
#
_cell.length_a   1.000
_cell.length_b   1.000
_cell.length_c   1.000
_cell.angle_alpha   90.00
_cell.angle_beta   90.00
_cell.angle_gamma   90.00
#
_symmetry.space_group_name_H-M   'P 1'
#
loop_
_entity.id
_entity.type
_entity.pdbx_description
1 polymer ?
#
loop_
_entity_poly.entity_id
_entity_poly.type
_entity_poly.pdbx_seq_one_letter_code
_entity_poly.pdbx_strand_id
1 'polypeptide(L)'
;CIRDRIKYRVQVEVEYFITLCELPLPQLKGIDSSVFETLRNIYRNFSEADAQRIKDIESVTNHDVKAVEYFLKEEFDKMGGMDDYKEFIHFGLTSQDINNTSVPLSIKEALEQVYYPLIEELIAQLKTYATEWVNIPMLAKTHGQPASPTRLGKEVMVFVYRLERQLAMLKACPLTAKFGGATGNYNAHHVAYPQYDWKQFGNRFVAEKLGLEREEYTT
;
A
#
# COMPACT_ATOMS: atom_id res chain seq x y z
N CYS A 1 -3.13 5.53 -11.13
CA CYS A 1 -2.38 6.07 -12.28
C CYS A 1 -0.88 5.75 -12.13
N ILE A 2 -0.06 6.04 -13.17
CA ILE A 2 1.40 5.76 -13.12
C ILE A 2 2.07 6.54 -11.99
N ARG A 3 1.71 7.82 -11.82
CA ARG A 3 2.18 8.67 -10.72
C ARG A 3 1.98 7.98 -9.36
N ASP A 4 0.81 7.46 -9.09
CA ASP A 4 0.47 6.89 -7.78
C ASP A 4 1.28 5.62 -7.51
N ARG A 5 1.47 4.75 -8.51
CA ARG A 5 2.35 3.58 -8.37
C ARG A 5 3.78 3.95 -7.99
N ILE A 6 4.31 5.03 -8.59
CA ILE A 6 5.65 5.53 -8.30
C ILE A 6 5.69 6.13 -6.90
N LYS A 7 4.68 6.93 -6.52
CA LYS A 7 4.53 7.51 -5.19
C LYS A 7 4.64 6.46 -4.08
N TYR A 8 3.94 5.33 -4.21
CA TYR A 8 3.99 4.27 -3.19
C TYR A 8 5.36 3.62 -3.07
N ARG A 9 6.11 3.49 -4.17
CA ARG A 9 7.51 3.04 -4.11
C ARG A 9 8.38 4.03 -3.36
N VAL A 10 8.25 5.32 -3.65
CA VAL A 10 8.95 6.39 -2.92
C VAL A 10 8.61 6.35 -1.42
N GLN A 11 7.34 6.16 -1.08
CA GLN A 11 6.89 6.04 0.30
C GLN A 11 7.56 4.87 1.02
N VAL A 12 7.60 3.69 0.41
CA VAL A 12 8.23 2.50 0.99
C VAL A 12 9.72 2.72 1.23
N GLU A 13 10.45 3.28 0.26
CA GLU A 13 11.88 3.57 0.39
C GLU A 13 12.16 4.59 1.51
N VAL A 14 11.37 5.66 1.58
CA VAL A 14 11.49 6.68 2.62
C VAL A 14 11.22 6.10 4.01
N GLU A 15 10.12 5.39 4.19
CA GLU A 15 9.80 4.79 5.49
C GLU A 15 10.80 3.69 5.88
N TYR A 16 11.34 2.96 4.91
CA TYR A 16 12.42 2.01 5.15
C TYR A 16 13.68 2.72 5.66
N PHE A 17 14.14 3.77 5.00
CA PHE A 17 15.27 4.56 5.43
C PHE A 17 15.09 5.12 6.85
N ILE A 18 13.92 5.70 7.14
CA ILE A 18 13.58 6.20 8.48
C ILE A 18 13.64 5.06 9.52
N THR A 19 13.11 3.88 9.18
CA THR A 19 13.11 2.73 10.09
C THR A 19 14.53 2.21 10.34
N LEU A 20 15.42 2.28 9.33
CA LEU A 20 16.85 1.99 9.54
C LEU A 20 17.50 3.00 10.49
N CYS A 21 17.16 4.29 10.40
CA CYS A 21 17.67 5.32 11.30
C CYS A 21 17.19 5.12 12.76
N GLU A 22 16.07 4.43 12.97
CA GLU A 22 15.60 4.06 14.31
C GLU A 22 16.41 2.91 14.94
N LEU A 23 17.23 2.20 14.13
CA LEU A 23 18.19 1.23 14.64
C LEU A 23 19.52 1.94 15.05
N PRO A 24 20.24 1.42 16.06
CA PRO A 24 21.51 1.99 16.48
C PRO A 24 22.66 1.63 15.52
N LEU A 25 22.43 1.73 14.21
CA LEU A 25 23.46 1.52 13.20
C LEU A 25 24.53 2.60 13.30
N PRO A 26 25.83 2.24 13.39
CA PRO A 26 26.90 3.20 13.62
C PRO A 26 26.93 4.35 12.60
N GLN A 27 26.65 4.04 11.34
CA GLN A 27 26.69 5.00 10.23
C GLN A 27 25.49 5.97 10.23
N LEU A 28 24.37 5.61 10.86
CA LEU A 28 23.14 6.43 10.88
C LEU A 28 22.95 7.21 12.17
N LYS A 29 23.84 7.05 13.16
CA LYS A 29 23.74 7.72 14.48
C LYS A 29 23.78 9.26 14.41
N GLY A 30 24.30 9.82 13.33
CA GLY A 30 24.40 11.27 13.15
C GLY A 30 23.14 11.94 12.62
N ILE A 31 22.12 11.17 12.24
CA ILE A 31 20.89 11.70 11.66
C ILE A 31 19.96 12.20 12.76
N ASP A 32 19.60 13.47 12.68
CA ASP A 32 18.57 14.06 13.54
C ASP A 32 17.17 13.64 13.07
N SER A 33 16.36 13.14 13.99
CA SER A 33 14.97 12.77 13.71
C SER A 33 14.10 13.92 13.18
N SER A 34 14.52 15.17 13.36
CA SER A 34 13.83 16.33 12.80
C SER A 34 13.73 16.30 11.27
N VAL A 35 14.66 15.60 10.58
CA VAL A 35 14.63 15.45 9.12
C VAL A 35 13.56 14.46 8.63
N PHE A 36 13.02 13.60 9.50
CA PHE A 36 12.08 12.54 9.09
C PHE A 36 10.79 13.10 8.49
N GLU A 37 10.28 14.20 9.03
CA GLU A 37 9.10 14.84 8.45
C GLU A 37 9.39 15.46 7.07
N THR A 38 10.58 16.00 6.88
CA THR A 38 11.01 16.49 5.56
C THR A 38 11.11 15.34 4.56
N LEU A 39 11.66 14.20 4.96
CA LEU A 39 11.71 13.00 4.13
C LEU A 39 10.31 12.49 3.76
N ARG A 40 9.37 12.47 4.73
CA ARG A 40 7.98 12.08 4.47
C ARG A 40 7.27 13.02 3.51
N ASN A 41 7.61 14.29 3.53
CA ASN A 41 7.03 15.26 2.61
C ASN A 41 7.39 14.98 1.14
N ILE A 42 8.47 14.26 0.84
CA ILE A 42 8.81 13.83 -0.52
C ILE A 42 7.67 13.00 -1.14
N TYR A 43 7.13 12.03 -0.40
CA TYR A 43 6.02 11.23 -0.94
C TYR A 43 4.63 11.83 -0.66
N ARG A 44 4.45 12.61 0.41
CA ARG A 44 3.16 13.26 0.71
C ARG A 44 2.80 14.33 -0.32
N ASN A 45 3.80 15.09 -0.77
CA ASN A 45 3.66 16.15 -1.76
C ASN A 45 4.03 15.70 -3.18
N PHE A 46 4.11 14.38 -3.41
CA PHE A 46 4.58 13.80 -4.67
C PHE A 46 3.73 14.25 -5.85
N SER A 47 4.37 14.89 -6.82
CA SER A 47 3.74 15.52 -7.97
C SER A 47 3.88 14.69 -9.27
N GLU A 48 3.22 15.14 -10.33
CA GLU A 48 3.42 14.59 -11.67
C GLU A 48 4.82 14.90 -12.21
N ALA A 49 5.40 16.04 -11.84
CA ALA A 49 6.76 16.39 -12.22
C ALA A 49 7.80 15.45 -11.60
N ASP A 50 7.62 15.06 -10.33
CA ASP A 50 8.46 14.06 -9.66
C ASP A 50 8.35 12.69 -10.33
N ALA A 51 7.13 12.29 -10.68
CA ALA A 51 6.90 11.05 -11.42
C ALA A 51 7.57 11.09 -12.79
N GLN A 52 7.51 12.21 -13.50
CA GLN A 52 8.21 12.39 -14.78
C GLN A 52 9.72 12.34 -14.59
N ARG A 53 10.26 12.99 -13.54
CA ARG A 53 11.69 12.91 -13.24
C ARG A 53 12.16 11.47 -13.04
N ILE A 54 11.41 10.66 -12.29
CA ILE A 54 11.70 9.23 -12.10
C ILE A 54 11.64 8.49 -13.45
N LYS A 55 10.68 8.78 -14.32
CA LYS A 55 10.58 8.18 -15.64
C LYS A 55 11.76 8.56 -16.55
N ASP A 56 12.25 9.78 -16.44
CA ASP A 56 13.43 10.22 -17.19
C ASP A 56 14.69 9.45 -16.73
N ILE A 57 14.87 9.27 -15.44
CA ILE A 57 15.95 8.44 -14.87
C ILE A 57 15.78 6.97 -15.31
N GLU A 58 14.56 6.43 -15.27
CA GLU A 58 14.25 5.06 -15.69
C GLU A 58 14.62 4.84 -17.18
N SER A 59 14.39 5.82 -18.02
CA SER A 59 14.71 5.74 -19.46
C SER A 59 16.21 5.53 -19.74
N VAL A 60 17.06 5.95 -18.82
CA VAL A 60 18.53 5.77 -18.90
C VAL A 60 18.98 4.50 -18.19
N THR A 61 18.43 4.24 -16.99
CA THR A 61 18.84 3.09 -16.17
C THR A 61 18.22 1.78 -16.61
N ASN A 62 17.13 1.81 -17.36
CA ASN A 62 16.29 0.67 -17.74
C ASN A 62 15.80 -0.15 -16.52
N HIS A 63 15.62 0.51 -15.37
CA HIS A 63 15.23 -0.14 -14.14
C HIS A 63 14.34 0.76 -13.25
N ASP A 64 13.11 0.36 -13.05
CA ASP A 64 12.06 1.15 -12.41
C ASP A 64 12.33 1.48 -10.92
N VAL A 65 12.71 0.49 -10.12
CA VAL A 65 13.01 0.70 -8.69
C VAL A 65 14.34 1.45 -8.52
N LYS A 66 15.34 1.16 -9.34
CA LYS A 66 16.61 1.90 -9.31
C LYS A 66 16.43 3.38 -9.63
N ALA A 67 15.49 3.71 -10.51
CA ALA A 67 15.14 5.10 -10.81
C ALA A 67 14.54 5.82 -9.58
N VAL A 68 13.75 5.14 -8.76
CA VAL A 68 13.24 5.68 -7.49
C VAL A 68 14.39 5.95 -6.51
N GLU A 69 15.32 5.01 -6.37
CA GLU A 69 16.51 5.20 -5.53
C GLU A 69 17.33 6.44 -5.96
N TYR A 70 17.59 6.59 -7.27
CA TYR A 70 18.33 7.76 -7.76
C TYR A 70 17.58 9.07 -7.56
N PHE A 71 16.28 9.09 -7.75
CA PHE A 71 15.45 10.24 -7.44
C PHE A 71 15.57 10.62 -5.96
N LEU A 72 15.49 9.67 -5.06
CA LEU A 72 15.66 9.93 -3.61
C LEU A 72 17.07 10.42 -3.28
N LYS A 73 18.10 9.93 -3.96
CA LYS A 73 19.47 10.47 -3.81
C LYS A 73 19.53 11.94 -4.24
N GLU A 74 18.84 12.33 -5.33
CA GLU A 74 18.73 13.74 -5.74
C GLU A 74 17.98 14.60 -4.70
N GLU A 75 16.91 14.05 -4.08
CA GLU A 75 16.20 14.76 -3.01
C GLU A 75 17.08 14.93 -1.76
N PHE A 76 17.89 13.94 -1.41
CA PHE A 76 18.87 14.05 -0.33
C PHE A 76 19.94 15.13 -0.61
N ASP A 77 20.38 15.25 -1.87
CA ASP A 77 21.29 16.35 -2.27
C ASP A 77 20.69 17.73 -2.04
N LYS A 78 19.39 17.89 -2.36
CA LYS A 78 18.68 19.16 -2.16
C LYS A 78 18.52 19.53 -0.69
N MET A 79 18.43 18.54 0.20
CA MET A 79 18.30 18.76 1.65
C MET A 79 19.62 19.23 2.27
N GLY A 80 20.76 18.84 1.68
CA GLY A 80 22.10 19.09 2.23
C GLY A 80 22.41 18.26 3.49
N GLY A 81 23.67 17.90 3.68
CA GLY A 81 24.11 17.13 4.85
C GLY A 81 23.65 15.68 4.90
N MET A 82 23.06 15.17 3.81
CA MET A 82 22.57 13.80 3.70
C MET A 82 23.44 12.89 2.81
N ASP A 83 24.57 13.41 2.31
CA ASP A 83 25.42 12.70 1.36
C ASP A 83 25.96 11.37 1.87
N ASP A 84 26.39 11.31 3.12
CA ASP A 84 26.96 10.11 3.73
C ASP A 84 25.92 9.00 3.96
N TYR A 85 24.62 9.31 3.82
CA TYR A 85 23.52 8.40 4.13
C TYR A 85 22.81 7.82 2.90
N LYS A 86 23.11 8.30 1.71
CA LYS A 86 22.43 7.93 0.45
C LYS A 86 22.43 6.44 0.16
N GLU A 87 23.51 5.74 0.52
CA GLU A 87 23.63 4.30 0.26
C GLU A 87 22.72 3.44 1.17
N PHE A 88 22.11 4.06 2.19
CA PHE A 88 21.14 3.39 3.06
C PHE A 88 19.70 3.48 2.55
N ILE A 89 19.41 4.26 1.50
CA ILE A 89 18.07 4.37 0.91
C ILE A 89 17.54 3.00 0.51
N HIS A 90 18.36 2.20 -0.18
CA HIS A 90 17.99 0.86 -0.68
C HIS A 90 18.88 -0.26 -0.07
N PHE A 91 19.40 -0.03 1.13
CA PHE A 91 20.36 -0.95 1.76
C PHE A 91 19.78 -2.36 1.92
N GLY A 92 20.47 -3.36 1.35
CA GLY A 92 20.12 -4.77 1.48
C GLY A 92 18.82 -5.22 0.80
N LEU A 93 18.10 -4.32 0.15
CA LEU A 93 16.84 -4.59 -0.52
C LEU A 93 17.01 -5.14 -1.94
N THR A 94 15.93 -5.69 -2.44
CA THR A 94 15.75 -6.02 -3.87
C THR A 94 14.49 -5.33 -4.39
N SER A 95 14.37 -5.20 -5.72
CA SER A 95 13.21 -4.57 -6.34
C SER A 95 11.87 -5.14 -5.87
N GLN A 96 11.83 -6.44 -5.57
CA GLN A 96 10.60 -7.09 -5.12
C GLN A 96 10.24 -6.74 -3.66
N ASP A 97 11.18 -6.30 -2.84
CA ASP A 97 10.86 -5.75 -1.52
C ASP A 97 10.09 -4.43 -1.64
N ILE A 98 10.36 -3.66 -2.68
CA ILE A 98 9.65 -2.40 -2.96
C ILE A 98 8.34 -2.66 -3.72
N ASN A 99 8.33 -3.53 -4.73
CA ASN A 99 7.14 -3.81 -5.51
C ASN A 99 6.08 -4.57 -4.69
N ASN A 100 6.49 -5.59 -3.94
CA ASN A 100 5.57 -6.41 -3.15
C ASN A 100 5.20 -5.80 -1.78
N THR A 101 5.55 -4.57 -1.54
CA THR A 101 5.06 -3.73 -0.43
C THR A 101 4.25 -2.56 -0.94
N SER A 102 4.72 -1.86 -1.96
CA SER A 102 4.04 -0.68 -2.53
C SER A 102 2.72 -1.03 -3.22
N VAL A 103 2.64 -2.18 -3.90
CA VAL A 103 1.41 -2.62 -4.58
C VAL A 103 0.30 -2.94 -3.57
N PRO A 104 0.49 -3.83 -2.57
CA PRO A 104 -0.55 -4.09 -1.58
C PRO A 104 -0.89 -2.84 -0.75
N LEU A 105 0.08 -1.96 -0.45
CA LEU A 105 -0.18 -0.68 0.21
C LEU A 105 -1.13 0.19 -0.62
N SER A 106 -0.88 0.30 -1.93
CA SER A 106 -1.75 1.07 -2.83
C SER A 106 -3.16 0.49 -2.95
N ILE A 107 -3.28 -0.84 -2.94
CA ILE A 107 -4.58 -1.53 -2.96
C ILE A 107 -5.33 -1.27 -1.64
N LYS A 108 -4.64 -1.38 -0.51
CA LYS A 108 -5.19 -1.10 0.83
C LYS A 108 -5.81 0.29 0.88
N GLU A 109 -5.03 1.31 0.53
CA GLU A 109 -5.52 2.69 0.58
C GLU A 109 -6.66 2.94 -0.40
N ALA A 110 -6.61 2.37 -1.61
CA ALA A 110 -7.71 2.48 -2.58
C ALA A 110 -9.01 1.82 -2.07
N LEU A 111 -8.91 0.68 -1.40
CA LEU A 111 -10.06 0.01 -0.80
C LEU A 111 -10.62 0.82 0.36
N GLU A 112 -9.77 1.25 1.30
CA GLU A 112 -10.19 1.94 2.52
C GLU A 112 -10.69 3.36 2.27
N GLN A 113 -10.04 4.11 1.38
CA GLN A 113 -10.35 5.53 1.17
C GLN A 113 -11.40 5.77 0.09
N VAL A 114 -11.58 4.84 -0.85
CA VAL A 114 -12.48 5.03 -2.00
C VAL A 114 -13.54 3.94 -2.08
N TYR A 115 -13.11 2.68 -2.20
CA TYR A 115 -14.05 1.62 -2.55
C TYR A 115 -15.05 1.31 -1.42
N TYR A 116 -14.57 1.12 -0.19
CA TYR A 116 -15.45 0.80 0.93
C TYR A 116 -16.47 1.90 1.23
N PRO A 117 -16.10 3.18 1.31
CA PRO A 117 -17.08 4.25 1.48
C PRO A 117 -18.16 4.27 0.39
N LEU A 118 -17.77 4.14 -0.88
CA LEU A 118 -18.73 4.17 -2.00
C LEU A 118 -19.69 2.97 -2.01
N ILE A 119 -19.20 1.77 -1.73
CA ILE A 119 -20.07 0.58 -1.71
C ILE A 119 -21.00 0.60 -0.49
N GLU A 120 -20.54 1.11 0.65
CA GLU A 120 -21.36 1.28 1.86
C GLU A 120 -22.46 2.34 1.65
N GLU A 121 -22.17 3.43 0.95
CA GLU A 121 -23.16 4.43 0.54
C GLU A 121 -24.24 3.82 -0.38
N LEU A 122 -23.80 3.04 -1.38
CA LEU A 122 -24.72 2.31 -2.27
C LEU A 122 -25.64 1.36 -1.48
N ILE A 123 -25.06 0.57 -0.56
CA ILE A 123 -25.83 -0.34 0.28
C ILE A 123 -26.84 0.43 1.13
N ALA A 124 -26.46 1.55 1.73
CA ALA A 124 -27.34 2.39 2.53
C ALA A 124 -28.51 2.93 1.70
N GLN A 125 -28.23 3.41 0.48
CA GLN A 125 -29.28 3.90 -0.43
C GLN A 125 -30.26 2.79 -0.83
N LEU A 126 -29.76 1.59 -1.14
CA LEU A 126 -30.62 0.43 -1.45
C LEU A 126 -31.49 0.03 -0.27
N LYS A 127 -30.96 0.08 0.97
CA LYS A 127 -31.75 -0.16 2.21
C LYS A 127 -32.89 0.87 2.35
N THR A 128 -32.61 2.12 2.06
CA THR A 128 -33.62 3.19 2.08
C THR A 128 -34.76 2.84 1.12
N TYR A 129 -34.47 2.52 -0.12
CA TYR A 129 -35.47 2.10 -1.10
C TYR A 129 -36.21 0.83 -0.68
N ALA A 130 -35.52 -0.16 -0.14
CA ALA A 130 -36.16 -1.38 0.33
C ALA A 130 -37.16 -1.10 1.46
N THR A 131 -36.86 -0.15 2.34
CA THR A 131 -37.75 0.29 3.42
C THR A 131 -38.96 1.06 2.89
N GLU A 132 -38.75 2.00 2.00
CA GLU A 132 -39.82 2.80 1.38
C GLU A 132 -40.80 1.90 0.60
N TRP A 133 -40.29 0.88 -0.10
CA TRP A 133 -41.04 0.02 -0.98
C TRP A 133 -41.48 -1.30 -0.34
N VAL A 134 -41.34 -1.44 0.99
CA VAL A 134 -41.68 -2.69 1.72
C VAL A 134 -43.13 -3.10 1.54
N ASN A 135 -44.04 -2.17 1.36
CA ASN A 135 -45.48 -2.42 1.20
C ASN A 135 -45.96 -2.45 -0.26
N ILE A 136 -45.07 -2.24 -1.23
CA ILE A 136 -45.45 -2.31 -2.65
C ILE A 136 -45.52 -3.77 -3.10
N PRO A 137 -46.74 -4.27 -3.46
CA PRO A 137 -46.85 -5.62 -3.95
C PRO A 137 -46.25 -5.77 -5.35
N MET A 138 -45.63 -6.89 -5.60
CA MET A 138 -44.97 -7.21 -6.86
C MET A 138 -45.27 -8.66 -7.23
N LEU A 139 -45.45 -8.92 -8.53
CA LEU A 139 -45.56 -10.26 -9.05
C LEU A 139 -44.20 -10.69 -9.62
N ALA A 140 -43.60 -11.70 -8.99
CA ALA A 140 -42.37 -12.30 -9.52
C ALA A 140 -42.61 -12.94 -10.88
N LYS A 141 -41.57 -13.13 -11.66
CA LYS A 141 -41.64 -13.78 -12.97
C LYS A 141 -40.61 -14.94 -13.03
N THR A 142 -41.02 -16.02 -13.69
CA THR A 142 -40.18 -17.18 -14.01
C THR A 142 -40.23 -17.38 -15.52
N HIS A 143 -39.07 -17.34 -16.18
CA HIS A 143 -39.02 -17.44 -17.65
C HIS A 143 -39.92 -16.43 -18.36
N GLY A 144 -40.06 -15.22 -17.80
CA GLY A 144 -40.95 -14.17 -18.33
C GLY A 144 -42.43 -14.37 -18.02
N GLN A 145 -42.84 -15.46 -17.38
CA GLN A 145 -44.23 -15.73 -16.99
C GLN A 145 -44.51 -15.30 -15.55
N PRO A 146 -45.76 -14.87 -15.26
CA PRO A 146 -46.18 -14.59 -13.88
C PRO A 146 -45.93 -15.79 -12.95
N ALA A 147 -45.35 -15.50 -11.78
CA ALA A 147 -45.03 -16.47 -10.73
C ALA A 147 -45.59 -16.02 -9.37
N SER A 148 -44.91 -16.32 -8.28
CA SER A 148 -45.39 -16.00 -6.93
C SER A 148 -45.45 -14.52 -6.63
N PRO A 149 -46.45 -14.02 -5.88
CA PRO A 149 -46.46 -12.69 -5.33
C PRO A 149 -45.31 -12.47 -4.35
N THR A 150 -44.74 -11.27 -4.37
CA THR A 150 -43.69 -10.81 -3.48
C THR A 150 -43.86 -9.32 -3.21
N ARG A 151 -42.87 -8.68 -2.59
CA ARG A 151 -42.84 -7.25 -2.33
C ARG A 151 -41.57 -6.63 -2.92
N LEU A 152 -41.69 -5.45 -3.52
CA LEU A 152 -40.58 -4.77 -4.19
C LEU A 152 -39.42 -4.50 -3.21
N GLY A 153 -39.72 -4.01 -2.00
CA GLY A 153 -38.68 -3.79 -1.00
C GLY A 153 -37.92 -5.04 -0.60
N LYS A 154 -38.61 -6.21 -0.51
CA LYS A 154 -37.95 -7.50 -0.25
C LYS A 154 -37.03 -7.90 -1.41
N GLU A 155 -37.42 -7.69 -2.64
CA GLU A 155 -36.58 -8.00 -3.81
C GLU A 155 -35.32 -7.13 -3.85
N VAL A 156 -35.43 -5.85 -3.47
CA VAL A 156 -34.25 -4.97 -3.32
C VAL A 156 -33.34 -5.45 -2.19
N MET A 157 -33.89 -5.89 -1.04
CA MET A 157 -33.10 -6.43 0.08
C MET A 157 -32.26 -7.66 -0.30
N VAL A 158 -32.63 -8.43 -1.29
CA VAL A 158 -31.82 -9.54 -1.80
C VAL A 158 -30.47 -9.04 -2.32
N PHE A 159 -30.45 -7.91 -3.01
CA PHE A 159 -29.21 -7.30 -3.51
C PHE A 159 -28.38 -6.72 -2.37
N VAL A 160 -29.02 -6.02 -1.42
CA VAL A 160 -28.36 -5.51 -0.21
C VAL A 160 -27.64 -6.65 0.52
N TYR A 161 -28.34 -7.72 0.83
CA TYR A 161 -27.77 -8.88 1.52
C TYR A 161 -26.58 -9.49 0.78
N ARG A 162 -26.67 -9.63 -0.55
CA ARG A 162 -25.58 -10.14 -1.38
C ARG A 162 -24.36 -9.22 -1.36
N LEU A 163 -24.57 -7.90 -1.52
CA LEU A 163 -23.49 -6.92 -1.48
C LEU A 163 -22.79 -6.90 -0.12
N GLU A 164 -23.54 -6.91 0.99
CA GLU A 164 -22.95 -6.97 2.33
C GLU A 164 -22.08 -8.21 2.53
N ARG A 165 -22.53 -9.37 2.06
CA ARG A 165 -21.73 -10.61 2.16
C ARG A 165 -20.46 -10.54 1.32
N GLN A 166 -20.52 -10.03 0.09
CA GLN A 166 -19.35 -9.88 -0.77
C GLN A 166 -18.38 -8.84 -0.18
N LEU A 167 -18.88 -7.74 0.36
CA LEU A 167 -18.07 -6.74 1.04
C LEU A 167 -17.36 -7.32 2.27
N ALA A 168 -18.06 -8.11 3.06
CA ALA A 168 -17.46 -8.79 4.22
C ALA A 168 -16.34 -9.77 3.81
N MET A 169 -16.52 -10.51 2.73
CA MET A 169 -15.49 -11.39 2.17
C MET A 169 -14.27 -10.58 1.70
N LEU A 170 -14.48 -9.47 0.99
CA LEU A 170 -13.40 -8.62 0.52
C LEU A 170 -12.62 -8.01 1.70
N LYS A 171 -13.31 -7.53 2.73
CA LYS A 171 -12.68 -6.99 3.95
C LYS A 171 -11.90 -8.05 4.75
N ALA A 172 -12.25 -9.31 4.62
CA ALA A 172 -11.55 -10.42 5.27
C ALA A 172 -10.31 -10.90 4.49
N CYS A 173 -10.08 -10.44 3.25
CA CYS A 173 -8.89 -10.78 2.51
C CYS A 173 -7.66 -10.15 3.18
N PRO A 174 -6.62 -10.93 3.55
CA PRO A 174 -5.42 -10.38 4.13
C PRO A 174 -4.66 -9.55 3.08
N LEU A 175 -4.13 -8.41 3.52
CA LEU A 175 -3.27 -7.56 2.70
C LEU A 175 -1.83 -7.81 3.14
N THR A 176 -1.16 -8.70 2.43
CA THR A 176 0.16 -9.19 2.79
C THR A 176 1.26 -8.59 1.91
N ALA A 177 2.49 -8.61 2.41
CA ALA A 177 3.66 -8.08 1.73
C ALA A 177 4.87 -9.00 1.86
N LYS A 178 5.67 -9.09 0.81
CA LYS A 178 7.00 -9.71 0.85
C LYS A 178 8.04 -8.65 1.20
N PHE A 179 8.84 -8.94 2.22
CA PHE A 179 9.97 -8.10 2.61
C PHE A 179 11.05 -8.95 3.27
N GLY A 180 12.26 -9.01 2.70
CA GLY A 180 13.33 -9.88 3.22
C GLY A 180 14.55 -10.03 2.31
N GLY A 181 14.74 -9.15 1.33
CA GLY A 181 15.84 -9.26 0.36
C GLY A 181 15.54 -10.25 -0.76
N ALA A 182 16.55 -10.56 -1.57
CA ALA A 182 16.40 -11.33 -2.81
C ALA A 182 15.75 -12.71 -2.65
N THR A 183 16.01 -13.38 -1.54
CA THR A 183 15.54 -14.74 -1.26
C THR A 183 14.66 -14.85 -0.01
N GLY A 184 14.26 -13.71 0.57
CA GLY A 184 13.45 -13.66 1.79
C GLY A 184 14.22 -13.87 3.10
N ASN A 185 15.55 -14.00 3.04
CA ASN A 185 16.40 -14.38 4.19
C ASN A 185 17.26 -13.25 4.76
N TYR A 186 17.07 -11.99 4.32
CA TYR A 186 17.87 -10.84 4.75
C TYR A 186 19.39 -11.03 4.60
N ASN A 187 19.85 -11.75 3.56
CA ASN A 187 21.25 -12.15 3.42
C ASN A 187 22.22 -10.97 3.50
N ALA A 188 21.97 -9.89 2.74
CA ALA A 188 22.81 -8.70 2.74
C ALA A 188 22.82 -8.00 4.10
N HIS A 189 21.67 -7.93 4.76
CA HIS A 189 21.53 -7.35 6.09
C HIS A 189 22.33 -8.14 7.13
N HIS A 190 22.23 -9.48 7.12
CA HIS A 190 22.97 -10.33 8.05
C HIS A 190 24.47 -10.29 7.81
N VAL A 191 24.92 -10.16 6.56
CA VAL A 191 26.35 -10.03 6.25
C VAL A 191 26.90 -8.71 6.79
N ALA A 192 26.16 -7.61 6.62
CA ALA A 192 26.62 -6.28 7.05
C ALA A 192 26.48 -6.06 8.56
N TYR A 193 25.40 -6.53 9.15
CA TYR A 193 25.07 -6.30 10.56
C TYR A 193 24.46 -7.56 11.20
N PRO A 194 25.26 -8.61 11.48
CA PRO A 194 24.76 -9.89 11.98
C PRO A 194 24.18 -9.83 13.41
N GLN A 195 24.40 -8.75 14.13
CA GLN A 195 23.96 -8.57 15.52
C GLN A 195 22.48 -8.17 15.66
N TYR A 196 21.79 -7.84 14.55
CA TYR A 196 20.39 -7.40 14.60
C TYR A 196 19.44 -8.53 14.19
N ASP A 197 18.26 -8.56 14.80
CA ASP A 197 17.16 -9.42 14.39
C ASP A 197 16.42 -8.80 13.19
N TRP A 198 16.89 -9.08 11.99
CA TRP A 198 16.34 -8.57 10.75
C TRP A 198 14.94 -9.10 10.46
N LYS A 199 14.59 -10.29 10.96
CA LYS A 199 13.23 -10.82 10.84
C LYS A 199 12.25 -9.97 11.65
N GLN A 200 12.58 -9.68 12.91
CA GLN A 200 11.75 -8.81 13.76
C GLN A 200 11.69 -7.39 13.19
N PHE A 201 12.80 -6.87 12.68
CA PHE A 201 12.86 -5.57 12.00
C PHE A 201 11.87 -5.52 10.84
N GLY A 202 11.90 -6.51 9.92
CA GLY A 202 11.01 -6.55 8.77
C GLY A 202 9.53 -6.70 9.15
N ASN A 203 9.22 -7.53 10.15
CA ASN A 203 7.87 -7.66 10.68
C ASN A 203 7.35 -6.31 11.20
N ARG A 204 8.16 -5.61 12.00
CA ARG A 204 7.82 -4.30 12.53
C ARG A 204 7.67 -3.25 11.43
N PHE A 205 8.60 -3.19 10.49
CA PHE A 205 8.54 -2.26 9.36
C PHE A 205 7.25 -2.42 8.55
N VAL A 206 6.93 -3.64 8.14
CA VAL A 206 5.74 -3.92 7.31
C VAL A 206 4.45 -3.65 8.09
N ALA A 207 4.40 -4.03 9.38
CA ALA A 207 3.19 -3.84 10.20
C ALA A 207 3.01 -2.38 10.64
N GLU A 208 4.04 -1.74 11.20
CA GLU A 208 3.89 -0.43 11.85
C GLU A 208 3.99 0.74 10.85
N LYS A 209 4.83 0.62 9.81
CA LYS A 209 5.01 1.71 8.84
C LYS A 209 4.09 1.59 7.62
N LEU A 210 3.74 0.36 7.22
CA LEU A 210 2.91 0.13 6.03
C LEU A 210 1.50 -0.38 6.37
N GLY A 211 1.28 -0.85 7.60
CA GLY A 211 -0.01 -1.40 8.03
C GLY A 211 -0.41 -2.65 7.25
N LEU A 212 0.58 -3.47 6.85
CA LEU A 212 0.42 -4.71 6.11
C LEU A 212 0.88 -5.89 6.97
N GLU A 213 0.52 -7.11 6.58
CA GLU A 213 1.04 -8.34 7.17
C GLU A 213 2.23 -8.85 6.34
N ARG A 214 3.36 -9.16 7.01
CA ARG A 214 4.52 -9.70 6.28
C ARG A 214 4.39 -11.19 6.07
N GLU A 215 4.53 -11.63 4.82
CA GLU A 215 4.68 -13.05 4.51
C GLU A 215 6.05 -13.55 4.97
N GLU A 216 6.05 -14.60 5.77
CA GLU A 216 7.28 -15.11 6.38
C GLU A 216 8.11 -15.95 5.41
N TYR A 217 7.44 -16.76 4.59
CA TYR A 217 8.08 -17.69 3.65
C TYR A 217 7.89 -17.23 2.21
N THR A 218 8.90 -16.53 1.71
CA THR A 218 8.90 -15.96 0.36
C THR A 218 10.26 -16.19 -0.32
N THR A 219 10.32 -15.95 -1.61
CA THR A 219 11.56 -15.96 -2.40
C THR A 219 11.90 -14.56 -2.91
#